data_4dd0817c4eb86d73d6c10fd7347a3477
#
_entry.id   4dd0817c4eb86d73d6c10fd7347a3477
#
_cell.length_a   1.000
_cell.length_b   1.000
_cell.length_c   1.000
_cell.angle_alpha   90.00
_cell.angle_beta   90.00
_cell.angle_gamma   90.00
#
_symmetry.space_group_name_H-M   'P 1'
#
loop_
_entity.id
_entity.type
_entity.pdbx_description
1 polymer ?
#
loop_
_entity_poly.entity_id
_entity_poly.type
_entity_poly.pdbx_seq_one_letter_code
_entity_poly.pdbx_strand_id
1 'polypeptide(L)'
;MDIRKRYTKVCLFLWVIGMCFCAHPIKAQSVIPVPLKMEQGTGSFLLSEKTKLYTNLQGEEAALLGDYLKTALSLQFKEGKKKDKQNVLSLLISEKNPLLVLPESYILSVTPEHILIKASSGAGLFYGIQTLLQLSQPSGTDYSITSVDVQDTPRFAYRGMMLDVSRHFLSKEFVKKQ
;
A
#
# COMPACT_ATOMS: atom_id res chain seq x y z
N MET A 1 46.83 -34.61 -22.41
CA MET A 1 45.58 -34.36 -21.74
C MET A 1 45.40 -32.84 -21.61
N ASP A 2 44.46 -32.29 -22.38
CA ASP A 2 44.45 -30.91 -22.83
C ASP A 2 44.00 -29.94 -21.72
N ILE A 3 44.97 -29.21 -21.14
CA ILE A 3 44.77 -28.27 -20.03
C ILE A 3 43.81 -27.14 -20.43
N ARG A 4 43.79 -26.74 -21.71
CA ARG A 4 42.85 -25.70 -22.23
C ARG A 4 41.40 -26.11 -22.08
N LYS A 5 41.02 -27.37 -22.32
CA LYS A 5 39.62 -27.86 -22.17
C LYS A 5 39.14 -27.88 -20.72
N ARG A 6 40.06 -27.96 -19.76
CA ARG A 6 39.73 -27.91 -18.33
C ARG A 6 39.37 -26.47 -17.88
N TYR A 7 40.15 -25.49 -18.32
CA TYR A 7 39.86 -24.09 -17.96
C TYR A 7 38.59 -23.55 -18.61
N THR A 8 38.30 -23.97 -19.86
CA THR A 8 37.03 -23.57 -20.52
C THR A 8 35.79 -24.10 -19.77
N LYS A 9 35.84 -25.34 -19.26
CA LYS A 9 34.72 -25.88 -18.46
C LYS A 9 34.56 -25.19 -17.11
N VAL A 10 35.65 -24.85 -16.44
CA VAL A 10 35.62 -24.13 -15.15
C VAL A 10 35.11 -22.71 -15.34
N CYS A 11 35.56 -21.98 -16.38
CA CYS A 11 35.05 -20.65 -16.68
C CYS A 11 33.57 -20.65 -17.06
N LEU A 12 33.11 -21.66 -17.81
CA LEU A 12 31.69 -21.80 -18.16
C LEU A 12 30.83 -22.09 -16.92
N PHE A 13 31.33 -22.90 -16.00
CA PHE A 13 30.64 -23.24 -14.75
C PHE A 13 30.53 -22.03 -13.81
N LEU A 14 31.60 -21.23 -13.69
CA LEU A 14 31.59 -19.98 -12.93
C LEU A 14 30.68 -18.94 -13.56
N TRP A 15 30.57 -18.87 -14.87
CA TRP A 15 29.67 -17.96 -15.58
C TRP A 15 28.19 -18.31 -15.36
N VAL A 16 27.85 -19.62 -15.38
CA VAL A 16 26.50 -20.10 -15.09
C VAL A 16 26.11 -19.87 -13.63
N ILE A 17 27.03 -20.04 -12.68
CA ILE A 17 26.79 -19.75 -11.24
C ILE A 17 26.58 -18.25 -11.05
N GLY A 18 27.34 -17.39 -11.72
CA GLY A 18 27.16 -15.93 -11.67
C GLY A 18 25.80 -15.47 -12.20
N MET A 19 25.27 -16.11 -13.23
CA MET A 19 23.95 -15.82 -13.79
C MET A 19 22.78 -16.24 -12.87
N CYS A 20 22.96 -17.30 -12.07
CA CYS A 20 21.93 -17.80 -11.16
C CYS A 20 21.72 -16.91 -9.93
N PHE A 21 22.73 -16.10 -9.55
CA PHE A 21 22.66 -15.22 -8.38
C PHE A 21 21.90 -13.89 -8.61
N CYS A 22 21.57 -13.55 -9.85
CA CYS A 22 20.87 -12.31 -10.20
C CYS A 22 19.34 -12.42 -10.27
N ALA A 23 18.77 -13.61 -10.05
CA ALA A 23 17.31 -13.77 -9.99
C ALA A 23 16.78 -13.34 -8.61
N HIS A 24 16.65 -12.03 -8.39
CA HIS A 24 15.86 -11.54 -7.26
C HIS A 24 14.40 -11.90 -7.54
N PRO A 25 13.70 -12.61 -6.63
CA PRO A 25 12.27 -12.84 -6.80
C PRO A 25 11.56 -11.49 -6.76
N ILE A 26 11.06 -11.05 -7.91
CA ILE A 26 10.14 -9.90 -7.97
C ILE A 26 8.87 -10.38 -7.28
N LYS A 27 8.69 -10.03 -6.00
CA LYS A 27 7.41 -10.17 -5.32
C LYS A 27 6.46 -9.18 -5.98
N ALA A 28 5.59 -9.67 -6.86
CA ALA A 28 4.49 -8.89 -7.35
C ALA A 28 3.59 -8.54 -6.14
N GLN A 29 3.61 -7.29 -5.71
CA GLN A 29 2.61 -6.78 -4.76
C GLN A 29 1.28 -6.70 -5.52
N SER A 30 0.34 -7.58 -5.20
CA SER A 30 -1.00 -7.56 -5.77
C SER A 30 -1.95 -6.88 -4.78
N VAL A 31 -2.65 -5.85 -5.25
CA VAL A 31 -3.75 -5.20 -4.53
C VAL A 31 -5.07 -5.74 -5.08
N ILE A 32 -6.02 -6.05 -4.21
CA ILE A 32 -7.33 -6.58 -4.59
C ILE A 32 -8.42 -5.63 -4.06
N PRO A 33 -9.29 -5.13 -4.94
CA PRO A 33 -9.29 -5.23 -6.41
C PRO A 33 -8.05 -4.61 -7.07
N VAL A 34 -7.73 -5.05 -8.29
CA VAL A 34 -6.60 -4.47 -9.04
C VAL A 34 -6.89 -2.99 -9.34
N PRO A 35 -6.02 -2.06 -8.93
CA PRO A 35 -6.19 -0.63 -9.20
C PRO A 35 -6.18 -0.30 -10.69
N LEU A 36 -6.77 0.83 -11.05
CA LEU A 36 -6.78 1.33 -12.43
C LEU A 36 -5.36 1.52 -12.98
N LYS A 37 -4.46 2.05 -12.16
CA LYS A 37 -3.06 2.25 -12.49
C LYS A 37 -2.20 1.99 -11.26
N MET A 38 -1.11 1.22 -11.43
CA MET A 38 -0.12 0.96 -10.40
C MET A 38 1.26 0.87 -11.03
N GLU A 39 2.18 1.73 -10.60
CA GLU A 39 3.56 1.79 -11.08
C GLU A 39 4.52 1.64 -9.89
N GLN A 40 5.42 0.67 -9.96
CA GLN A 40 6.40 0.46 -8.89
C GLN A 40 7.56 1.44 -9.04
N GLY A 41 7.96 2.04 -7.92
CA GLY A 41 9.15 2.87 -7.78
C GLY A 41 10.34 2.10 -7.20
N THR A 42 11.40 2.84 -6.86
CA THR A 42 12.61 2.29 -6.24
C THR A 42 12.67 2.65 -4.76
N GLY A 43 13.15 1.72 -3.92
CA GLY A 43 13.25 1.88 -2.48
C GLY A 43 11.98 1.49 -1.74
N SER A 44 11.95 1.75 -0.44
CA SER A 44 10.81 1.44 0.45
C SER A 44 10.69 2.47 1.56
N PHE A 45 9.48 2.67 2.05
CA PHE A 45 9.16 3.45 3.24
C PHE A 45 9.04 2.54 4.45
N LEU A 46 9.65 2.93 5.58
CA LEU A 46 9.46 2.25 6.87
C LEU A 46 8.40 2.99 7.69
N LEU A 47 7.21 2.41 7.76
CA LEU A 47 6.09 2.92 8.55
C LEU A 47 6.20 2.41 9.98
N SER A 48 6.37 3.32 10.92
CA SER A 48 6.66 3.05 12.33
C SER A 48 6.01 4.09 13.26
N GLU A 49 6.13 3.93 14.56
CA GLU A 49 5.70 4.92 15.56
C GLU A 49 6.44 6.28 15.45
N LYS A 50 7.57 6.32 14.73
CA LYS A 50 8.27 7.58 14.43
C LYS A 50 7.63 8.34 13.29
N THR A 51 6.79 7.69 12.49
CA THR A 51 6.08 8.30 11.36
C THR A 51 5.06 9.32 11.87
N LYS A 52 5.02 10.47 11.22
CA LYS A 52 4.07 11.52 11.53
C LYS A 52 2.84 11.37 10.66
N LEU A 53 1.66 11.52 11.24
CA LEU A 53 0.40 11.55 10.50
C LEU A 53 -0.05 13.00 10.33
N TYR A 54 -0.20 13.44 9.09
CA TYR A 54 -0.73 14.75 8.75
C TYR A 54 -2.02 14.61 7.94
N THR A 55 -3.02 15.43 8.22
CA THR A 55 -4.23 15.56 7.41
C THR A 55 -4.69 17.00 7.32
N ASN A 56 -5.35 17.35 6.22
CA ASN A 56 -6.06 18.61 6.07
C ASN A 56 -7.57 18.49 6.36
N LEU A 57 -8.05 17.27 6.68
CA LEU A 57 -9.40 17.08 7.22
C LEU A 57 -9.51 17.66 8.63
N GLN A 58 -10.73 17.97 9.00
CA GLN A 58 -11.07 18.43 10.36
C GLN A 58 -12.28 17.66 10.89
N GLY A 59 -12.47 17.73 12.20
CA GLY A 59 -13.62 17.13 12.86
C GLY A 59 -13.58 15.62 12.98
N GLU A 60 -14.76 15.01 13.04
CA GLU A 60 -14.96 13.60 13.34
C GLU A 60 -14.38 12.66 12.27
N GLU A 61 -14.46 13.04 11.01
CA GLU A 61 -13.93 12.25 9.89
C GLU A 61 -12.40 12.10 9.96
N ALA A 62 -11.69 13.16 10.32
CA ALA A 62 -10.24 13.11 10.51
C ALA A 62 -9.85 12.15 11.64
N ALA A 63 -10.58 12.22 12.77
CA ALA A 63 -10.39 11.34 13.91
C ALA A 63 -10.65 9.88 13.54
N LEU A 64 -11.76 9.60 12.85
CA LEU A 64 -12.14 8.26 12.42
C LEU A 64 -11.07 7.60 11.53
N LEU A 65 -10.58 8.30 10.50
CA LEU A 65 -9.57 7.77 9.60
C LEU A 65 -8.22 7.59 10.31
N GLY A 66 -7.84 8.51 11.18
CA GLY A 66 -6.63 8.41 11.98
C GLY A 66 -6.66 7.24 12.95
N ASP A 67 -7.76 7.04 13.65
CA ASP A 67 -7.92 5.94 14.61
C ASP A 67 -8.05 4.58 13.92
N TYR A 68 -8.70 4.55 12.75
CA TYR A 68 -8.74 3.36 11.92
C TYR A 68 -7.32 2.91 11.52
N LEU A 69 -6.47 3.83 11.03
CA LEU A 69 -5.07 3.54 10.67
C LEU A 69 -4.26 3.02 11.87
N LYS A 70 -4.37 3.70 13.02
CA LYS A 70 -3.68 3.29 14.26
C LYS A 70 -4.08 1.87 14.68
N THR A 71 -5.39 1.58 14.64
CA THR A 71 -5.91 0.28 15.03
C THR A 71 -5.49 -0.81 14.07
N ALA A 72 -5.62 -0.57 12.74
CA ALA A 72 -5.30 -1.55 11.72
C ALA A 72 -3.81 -1.94 11.70
N LEU A 73 -2.92 -1.00 12.00
CA LEU A 73 -1.47 -1.20 12.03
C LEU A 73 -0.93 -1.46 13.44
N SER A 74 -1.74 -1.29 14.48
CA SER A 74 -1.28 -1.31 15.89
C SER A 74 -0.13 -0.35 16.15
N LEU A 75 -0.11 0.81 15.45
CA LEU A 75 0.92 1.85 15.58
C LEU A 75 0.33 3.15 16.13
N GLN A 76 1.13 3.86 16.94
CA GLN A 76 0.80 5.20 17.40
C GLN A 76 1.59 6.23 16.59
N PHE A 77 0.89 7.06 15.81
CA PHE A 77 1.53 8.09 15.00
C PHE A 77 1.70 9.38 15.76
N LYS A 78 2.80 10.08 15.52
CA LYS A 78 3.01 11.45 15.98
C LYS A 78 2.20 12.41 15.12
N GLU A 79 1.80 13.56 15.68
CA GLU A 79 1.16 14.60 14.91
C GLU A 79 2.11 15.21 13.88
N GLY A 80 1.69 15.22 12.62
CA GLY A 80 2.42 15.79 11.50
C GLY A 80 1.96 17.22 11.17
N LYS A 81 2.81 17.98 10.48
CA LYS A 81 2.52 19.33 10.01
C LYS A 81 2.65 19.38 8.49
N LYS A 82 1.93 20.33 7.86
CA LYS A 82 1.98 20.55 6.39
C LYS A 82 3.39 20.71 5.83
N LYS A 83 4.32 21.23 6.62
CA LYS A 83 5.72 21.44 6.22
C LYS A 83 6.61 20.20 6.32
N ASP A 84 6.14 19.13 6.97
CA ASP A 84 6.91 17.91 7.12
C ASP A 84 7.04 17.21 5.76
N LYS A 85 8.29 16.90 5.36
CA LYS A 85 8.59 16.28 4.07
C LYS A 85 9.20 14.89 4.20
N GLN A 86 9.64 14.53 5.41
CA GLN A 86 10.28 13.25 5.68
C GLN A 86 9.59 12.53 6.82
N ASN A 87 9.52 11.22 6.67
CA ASN A 87 8.89 10.30 7.61
C ASN A 87 7.46 10.74 7.98
N VAL A 88 6.65 11.01 6.95
CA VAL A 88 5.28 11.50 7.10
C VAL A 88 4.30 10.71 6.23
N LEU A 89 3.17 10.36 6.81
CA LEU A 89 1.98 9.88 6.12
C LEU A 89 0.98 11.03 6.05
N SER A 90 0.66 11.46 4.84
CA SER A 90 -0.25 12.59 4.60
C SER A 90 -1.56 12.11 3.98
N LEU A 91 -2.68 12.46 4.62
CA LEU A 91 -4.05 12.24 4.13
C LEU A 91 -4.64 13.59 3.70
N LEU A 92 -4.82 13.80 2.41
CA LEU A 92 -5.21 15.10 1.87
C LEU A 92 -6.49 15.03 1.03
N ILE A 93 -7.47 15.87 1.36
CA ILE A 93 -8.57 16.19 0.46
C ILE A 93 -8.12 17.22 -0.55
N SER A 94 -8.43 16.99 -1.83
CA SER A 94 -8.12 17.86 -2.96
C SER A 94 -9.25 17.83 -3.99
N GLU A 95 -10.23 18.72 -3.82
CA GLU A 95 -11.42 18.81 -4.68
C GLU A 95 -11.13 19.20 -6.15
N LYS A 96 -9.99 19.84 -6.39
CA LYS A 96 -9.63 20.41 -7.71
C LYS A 96 -8.67 19.54 -8.51
N ASN A 97 -8.44 18.29 -8.11
CA ASN A 97 -7.53 17.42 -8.86
C ASN A 97 -8.28 16.71 -10.01
N PRO A 98 -7.88 16.91 -11.28
CA PRO A 98 -8.56 16.31 -12.43
C PRO A 98 -8.47 14.78 -12.48
N LEU A 99 -7.59 14.16 -11.71
CA LEU A 99 -7.48 12.71 -11.60
C LEU A 99 -8.44 12.10 -10.56
N LEU A 100 -9.11 12.94 -9.76
CA LEU A 100 -10.05 12.54 -8.70
C LEU A 100 -11.49 12.82 -9.14
N VAL A 101 -11.93 12.14 -10.20
CA VAL A 101 -13.20 12.42 -10.90
C VAL A 101 -14.43 12.05 -10.06
N LEU A 102 -14.34 10.96 -9.29
CA LEU A 102 -15.43 10.47 -8.46
C LEU A 102 -15.11 10.64 -6.97
N PRO A 103 -16.14 10.75 -6.11
CA PRO A 103 -15.92 10.92 -4.66
C PRO A 103 -15.04 9.84 -4.02
N GLU A 104 -15.06 8.62 -4.56
CA GLU A 104 -14.30 7.48 -4.03
C GLU A 104 -12.94 7.29 -4.73
N SER A 105 -12.56 8.20 -5.65
CA SER A 105 -11.26 8.16 -6.32
C SER A 105 -10.15 8.57 -5.37
N TYR A 106 -8.99 7.93 -5.52
CA TYR A 106 -7.80 8.27 -4.75
C TYR A 106 -6.51 8.13 -5.57
N ILE A 107 -5.48 8.80 -5.09
CA ILE A 107 -4.09 8.65 -5.51
C ILE A 107 -3.28 8.31 -4.25
N LEU A 108 -2.49 7.25 -4.33
CA LEU A 108 -1.53 6.86 -3.29
C LEU A 108 -0.13 6.92 -3.90
N SER A 109 0.76 7.69 -3.29
CA SER A 109 2.19 7.74 -3.65
C SER A 109 3.03 7.38 -2.44
N VAL A 110 3.88 6.38 -2.59
CA VAL A 110 4.83 5.93 -1.58
C VAL A 110 6.24 6.14 -2.10
N THR A 111 7.01 6.96 -1.41
CA THR A 111 8.44 7.15 -1.64
C THR A 111 9.23 6.76 -0.39
N PRO A 112 10.56 6.62 -0.43
CA PRO A 112 11.35 6.34 0.78
C PRO A 112 11.20 7.41 1.87
N GLU A 113 10.83 8.65 1.50
CA GLU A 113 10.73 9.78 2.41
C GLU A 113 9.33 9.99 2.97
N HIS A 114 8.28 9.70 2.19
CA HIS A 114 6.90 10.00 2.58
C HIS A 114 5.88 9.11 1.90
N ILE A 115 4.71 9.00 2.54
CA ILE A 115 3.49 8.42 1.99
C ILE A 115 2.47 9.56 1.83
N LEU A 116 1.83 9.62 0.67
CA LEU A 116 0.81 10.60 0.34
C LEU A 116 -0.43 9.92 -0.20
N ILE A 117 -1.57 10.10 0.48
CA ILE A 117 -2.89 9.71 -0.04
C ILE A 117 -3.67 10.99 -0.32
N LYS A 118 -4.11 11.16 -1.56
CA LYS A 118 -5.00 12.24 -1.99
C LYS A 118 -6.31 11.68 -2.49
N ALA A 119 -7.41 12.32 -2.11
CA ALA A 119 -8.74 11.97 -2.59
C ALA A 119 -9.61 13.22 -2.71
N SER A 120 -10.77 13.11 -3.36
CA SER A 120 -11.76 14.18 -3.40
C SER A 120 -12.71 14.16 -2.19
N SER A 121 -12.77 13.05 -1.44
CA SER A 121 -13.59 12.89 -0.24
C SER A 121 -12.94 11.94 0.78
N GLY A 122 -13.50 11.86 1.98
CA GLY A 122 -13.05 10.92 2.99
C GLY A 122 -13.25 9.46 2.60
N ALA A 123 -14.29 9.15 1.82
CA ALA A 123 -14.47 7.79 1.27
C ALA A 123 -13.29 7.38 0.37
N GLY A 124 -12.82 8.29 -0.51
CA GLY A 124 -11.63 8.03 -1.33
C GLY A 124 -10.37 7.88 -0.48
N LEU A 125 -10.18 8.69 0.58
CA LEU A 125 -9.07 8.49 1.52
C LEU A 125 -9.14 7.13 2.21
N PHE A 126 -10.32 6.69 2.62
CA PHE A 126 -10.51 5.37 3.21
C PHE A 126 -10.07 4.25 2.26
N TYR A 127 -10.45 4.30 0.97
CA TYR A 127 -10.00 3.31 -0.01
C TYR A 127 -8.49 3.38 -0.27
N GLY A 128 -7.90 4.56 -0.30
CA GLY A 128 -6.45 4.73 -0.36
C GLY A 128 -5.74 4.10 0.85
N ILE A 129 -6.31 4.22 2.05
CA ILE A 129 -5.82 3.55 3.26
C ILE A 129 -5.92 2.03 3.13
N GLN A 130 -7.04 1.48 2.60
CA GLN A 130 -7.17 0.04 2.37
C GLN A 130 -6.06 -0.50 1.46
N THR A 131 -5.76 0.24 0.38
CA THR A 131 -4.65 -0.10 -0.52
C THR A 131 -3.30 -0.03 0.19
N LEU A 132 -3.05 1.01 0.98
CA LEU A 132 -1.84 1.13 1.78
C LEU A 132 -1.67 -0.07 2.73
N LEU A 133 -2.74 -0.48 3.41
CA LEU A 133 -2.72 -1.64 4.32
C LEU A 133 -2.37 -2.94 3.59
N GLN A 134 -2.93 -3.17 2.39
CA GLN A 134 -2.59 -4.35 1.58
C GLN A 134 -1.12 -4.34 1.10
N LEU A 135 -0.54 -3.17 0.87
CA LEU A 135 0.86 -3.01 0.46
C LEU A 135 1.84 -3.09 1.64
N SER A 136 1.34 -2.96 2.87
CA SER A 136 2.17 -2.96 4.08
C SER A 136 2.63 -4.38 4.42
N GLN A 137 3.94 -4.60 4.41
CA GLN A 137 4.56 -5.87 4.76
C GLN A 137 5.15 -5.79 6.17
N PRO A 138 4.83 -6.71 7.08
CA PRO A 138 5.43 -6.71 8.42
C PRO A 138 6.96 -6.74 8.38
N SER A 139 7.59 -5.91 9.20
CA SER A 139 9.05 -5.79 9.34
C SER A 139 9.40 -5.56 10.83
N GLY A 140 9.44 -6.64 11.59
CA GLY A 140 9.53 -6.59 13.05
C GLY A 140 8.27 -6.01 13.67
N THR A 141 8.40 -4.91 14.42
CA THR A 141 7.28 -4.14 14.98
C THR A 141 6.72 -3.08 14.03
N ASP A 142 7.40 -2.85 12.92
CA ASP A 142 7.10 -1.83 11.92
C ASP A 142 6.56 -2.47 10.63
N TYR A 143 6.29 -1.65 9.61
CA TYR A 143 5.88 -2.12 8.29
C TYR A 143 6.77 -1.52 7.21
N SER A 144 7.20 -2.35 6.26
CA SER A 144 7.91 -1.92 5.06
C SER A 144 6.94 -1.86 3.88
N ILE A 145 6.97 -0.76 3.14
CA ILE A 145 6.11 -0.56 1.97
C ILE A 145 7.01 -0.17 0.80
N THR A 146 7.04 -1.00 -0.25
CA THR A 146 7.80 -0.69 -1.47
C THR A 146 7.25 0.56 -2.12
N SER A 147 8.14 1.41 -2.65
CA SER A 147 7.74 2.63 -3.35
C SER A 147 6.83 2.30 -4.52
N VAL A 148 5.72 3.01 -4.62
CA VAL A 148 4.67 2.77 -5.60
C VAL A 148 3.81 4.00 -5.79
N ASP A 149 3.35 4.21 -7.01
CA ASP A 149 2.31 5.18 -7.36
C ASP A 149 1.06 4.41 -7.80
N VAL A 150 -0.05 4.67 -7.14
CA VAL A 150 -1.35 4.05 -7.41
C VAL A 150 -2.36 5.15 -7.70
N GLN A 151 -3.14 4.96 -8.75
CA GLN A 151 -4.34 5.74 -9.03
C GLN A 151 -5.50 4.78 -9.20
N ASP A 152 -6.59 5.01 -8.48
CA ASP A 152 -7.76 4.17 -8.57
C ASP A 152 -9.06 4.98 -8.52
N THR A 153 -10.06 4.40 -9.16
CA THR A 153 -11.42 4.92 -9.24
C THR A 153 -12.37 3.73 -9.36
N PRO A 154 -13.41 3.64 -8.54
CA PRO A 154 -14.37 2.56 -8.63
C PRO A 154 -15.00 2.44 -10.02
N ARG A 155 -15.04 1.21 -10.58
CA ARG A 155 -15.67 0.94 -11.87
C ARG A 155 -17.20 0.95 -11.81
N PHE A 156 -17.74 0.64 -10.63
CA PHE A 156 -19.18 0.53 -10.39
C PHE A 156 -19.60 1.46 -9.26
N ALA A 157 -20.65 2.24 -9.49
CA ALA A 157 -21.22 3.14 -8.47
C ALA A 157 -21.92 2.36 -7.35
N TYR A 158 -22.47 1.21 -7.65
CA TYR A 158 -23.09 0.32 -6.66
C TYR A 158 -22.27 -0.96 -6.50
N ARG A 159 -21.92 -1.27 -5.26
CA ARG A 159 -21.20 -2.49 -4.87
C ARG A 159 -21.84 -3.01 -3.59
N GLY A 160 -22.17 -4.29 -3.58
CA GLY A 160 -22.81 -4.91 -2.43
C GLY A 160 -22.71 -6.43 -2.47
N MET A 161 -22.93 -7.04 -1.32
CA MET A 161 -23.04 -8.49 -1.16
C MET A 161 -24.39 -8.78 -0.54
N MET A 162 -25.08 -9.80 -1.07
CA MET A 162 -26.25 -10.37 -0.40
C MET A 162 -25.82 -11.62 0.35
N LEU A 163 -26.12 -11.67 1.64
CA LEU A 163 -25.91 -12.84 2.47
C LEU A 163 -27.27 -13.35 2.95
N ASP A 164 -27.67 -14.56 2.48
CA ASP A 164 -28.89 -15.22 2.94
C ASP A 164 -28.61 -15.96 4.25
N VAL A 165 -29.11 -15.42 5.34
CA VAL A 165 -29.05 -16.03 6.69
C VAL A 165 -30.33 -16.78 7.08
N SER A 166 -31.35 -16.81 6.19
CA SER A 166 -32.65 -17.44 6.47
C SER A 166 -32.67 -18.93 6.18
N ARG A 167 -32.01 -19.37 5.09
CA ARG A 167 -31.95 -20.79 4.69
C ARG A 167 -31.01 -21.60 5.55
N HIS A 168 -29.89 -20.98 5.97
CA HIS A 168 -28.93 -21.57 6.90
C HIS A 168 -28.58 -20.53 7.95
N PHE A 169 -28.74 -20.90 9.22
CA PHE A 169 -28.35 -20.01 10.30
C PHE A 169 -26.84 -19.77 10.27
N LEU A 170 -26.44 -18.48 10.19
CA LEU A 170 -25.07 -18.03 10.29
C LEU A 170 -24.92 -17.23 11.57
N SER A 171 -23.92 -17.55 12.39
CA SER A 171 -23.70 -16.82 13.63
C SER A 171 -23.24 -15.38 13.34
N LYS A 172 -23.49 -14.47 14.30
CA LYS A 172 -23.04 -13.07 14.21
C LYS A 172 -21.53 -12.97 13.98
N GLU A 173 -20.75 -13.84 14.60
CA GLU A 173 -19.30 -13.92 14.48
C GLU A 173 -18.88 -14.34 13.07
N PHE A 174 -19.61 -15.28 12.45
CA PHE A 174 -19.38 -15.65 11.05
C PHE A 174 -19.67 -14.50 10.11
N VAL A 175 -20.83 -13.83 10.26
CA VAL A 175 -21.22 -12.68 9.40
C VAL A 175 -20.21 -11.53 9.49
N LYS A 176 -19.63 -11.28 10.67
CA LYS A 176 -18.63 -10.23 10.86
C LYS A 176 -17.27 -10.53 10.22
N LYS A 177 -17.01 -11.79 9.84
CA LYS A 177 -15.76 -12.20 9.18
C LYS A 177 -15.81 -12.11 7.66
N GLN A 178 -17.00 -11.95 7.08
CA GLN A 178 -17.21 -11.78 5.65
C GLN A 178 -16.97 -10.33 5.23
#